data_c0415699539b735834bdc9903652a86d
#
_entry.id   c0415699539b735834bdc9903652a86d
#
_cell.length_a   1.000
_cell.length_b   1.000
_cell.length_c   1.000
_cell.angle_alpha   90.00
_cell.angle_beta   90.00
_cell.angle_gamma   90.00
#
_symmetry.space_group_name_H-M   'P 1'
#
loop_
_entity.id
_entity.type
_entity.pdbx_description
1 polymer ?
#
loop_
_entity_poly.entity_id
_entity_poly.type
_entity_poly.pdbx_seq_one_letter_code
_entity_poly.pdbx_strand_id
1 'polypeptide(L)'
;MNNEQKLKIESDVLKKLISHLQKRTDVQNIDLMNLSGFCRNCLSRWYSESAEDNGIEINKDDAREIIYGMPHSVWREKYQTEANEDQKNEFKNKEPETH
;
A
#
# COMPACT_ATOMS: atom_id res chain seq x y z
N MET A 1 9.45 13.44 24.35
CA MET A 1 8.80 12.21 23.85
C MET A 1 9.81 11.08 23.89
N ASN A 2 9.48 9.97 24.56
CA ASN A 2 10.36 8.81 24.60
C ASN A 2 10.10 7.86 23.40
N ASN A 3 10.93 6.80 23.29
CA ASN A 3 10.82 5.88 22.17
C ASN A 3 9.50 5.13 22.10
N GLU A 4 8.93 4.73 23.24
CA GLU A 4 7.64 4.05 23.28
C GLU A 4 6.52 4.95 22.79
N GLN A 5 6.53 6.21 23.19
CA GLN A 5 5.56 7.21 22.74
C GLN A 5 5.68 7.44 21.23
N LYS A 6 6.91 7.56 20.73
CA LYS A 6 7.18 7.74 19.31
C LYS A 6 6.67 6.56 18.50
N LEU A 7 6.95 5.34 18.94
CA LEU A 7 6.47 4.12 18.26
C LEU A 7 4.95 4.05 18.24
N LYS A 8 4.30 4.42 19.34
CA LYS A 8 2.83 4.43 19.41
C LYS A 8 2.23 5.43 18.45
N ILE A 9 2.79 6.65 18.41
CA ILE A 9 2.33 7.71 17.51
C ILE A 9 2.51 7.29 16.05
N GLU A 10 3.66 6.75 15.69
CA GLU A 10 3.94 6.29 14.33
C GLU A 10 3.03 5.13 13.92
N SER A 11 2.75 4.21 14.84
CA SER A 11 1.80 3.13 14.60
C SER A 11 0.38 3.68 14.35
N ASP A 12 -0.04 4.65 15.15
CA ASP A 12 -1.37 5.26 15.00
C ASP A 12 -1.49 5.99 13.64
N VAL A 13 -0.46 6.71 13.25
CA VAL A 13 -0.44 7.42 11.95
C VAL A 13 -0.50 6.42 10.80
N LEU A 14 0.26 5.33 10.85
CA LEU A 14 0.22 4.29 9.82
C LEU A 14 -1.16 3.65 9.74
N LYS A 15 -1.76 3.31 10.87
CA LYS A 15 -3.12 2.74 10.90
C LYS A 15 -4.13 3.70 10.29
N LYS A 16 -3.99 4.98 10.54
CA LYS A 16 -4.87 6.01 9.96
C LYS A 16 -4.70 6.10 8.44
N LEU A 17 -3.46 6.04 7.95
CA LEU A 17 -3.19 6.02 6.51
C LEU A 17 -3.80 4.78 5.85
N ILE A 18 -3.60 3.61 6.44
CA ILE A 18 -4.17 2.36 5.93
C ILE A 18 -5.70 2.44 5.89
N SER A 19 -6.32 2.90 6.97
CA SER A 19 -7.78 3.07 7.02
C SER A 19 -8.28 4.05 5.97
N HIS A 20 -7.56 5.14 5.76
CA HIS A 20 -7.89 6.14 4.75
C HIS A 20 -7.86 5.51 3.33
N LEU A 21 -6.82 4.78 3.01
CA LEU A 21 -6.70 4.10 1.71
C LEU A 21 -7.80 3.05 1.51
N GLN A 22 -8.19 2.36 2.58
CA GLN A 22 -9.29 1.38 2.51
C GLN A 22 -10.63 2.04 2.20
N LYS A 23 -10.84 3.28 2.63
CA LYS A 23 -12.04 4.06 2.32
C LYS A 23 -12.03 4.64 0.91
N ARG A 24 -10.86 4.87 0.34
CA ARG A 24 -10.70 5.49 -0.97
C ARG A 24 -10.55 4.41 -2.06
N THR A 25 -11.56 3.56 -2.18
CA THR A 25 -11.59 2.51 -3.20
C THR A 25 -11.73 3.06 -4.62
N ASP A 26 -12.09 4.32 -4.75
CA ASP A 26 -12.13 5.07 -6.01
C ASP A 26 -10.73 5.38 -6.58
N VAL A 27 -9.70 5.38 -5.71
CA VAL A 27 -8.33 5.68 -6.12
C VAL A 27 -7.63 4.39 -6.51
N GLN A 28 -7.23 4.29 -7.77
CA GLN A 28 -6.53 3.12 -8.30
C GLN A 28 -5.05 3.12 -7.88
N ASN A 29 -4.46 1.94 -7.79
CA ASN A 29 -3.03 1.83 -7.48
C ASN A 29 -2.15 2.55 -8.51
N ILE A 30 -2.53 2.52 -9.78
CA ILE A 30 -1.81 3.25 -10.82
C ILE A 30 -1.85 4.76 -10.58
N ASP A 31 -2.97 5.28 -10.07
CA ASP A 31 -3.09 6.71 -9.72
C ASP A 31 -2.14 7.08 -8.59
N LEU A 32 -2.06 6.24 -7.56
CA LEU A 32 -1.12 6.45 -6.45
C LEU A 32 0.33 6.40 -6.94
N MET A 33 0.67 5.43 -7.76
CA MET A 33 2.02 5.31 -8.34
C MET A 33 2.38 6.55 -9.15
N ASN A 34 1.47 7.01 -9.99
CA ASN A 34 1.70 8.19 -10.83
C ASN A 34 1.84 9.46 -10.00
N LEU A 35 1.06 9.60 -8.93
CA LEU A 35 1.09 10.77 -8.07
C LEU A 35 2.27 10.78 -7.11
N SER A 36 2.53 9.66 -6.45
CA SER A 36 3.41 9.62 -5.29
C SER A 36 4.56 8.62 -5.37
N GLY A 37 4.57 7.76 -6.38
CA GLY A 37 5.62 6.75 -6.53
C GLY A 37 5.44 5.51 -5.65
N PHE A 38 4.32 5.37 -4.95
CA PHE A 38 3.99 4.16 -4.20
C PHE A 38 2.50 3.83 -4.36
N CYS A 39 2.14 2.60 -4.04
CA CYS A 39 0.73 2.19 -4.01
C CYS A 39 0.48 1.23 -2.85
N ARG A 40 -0.73 0.70 -2.75
CA ARG A 40 -1.11 -0.24 -1.68
C ARG A 40 -0.22 -1.49 -1.66
N ASN A 41 0.19 -1.96 -2.82
CA ASN A 41 1.09 -3.11 -2.92
C ASN A 41 2.49 -2.80 -2.38
N CYS A 42 2.98 -1.58 -2.58
CA CYS A 42 4.24 -1.14 -2.00
C CYS A 42 4.17 -1.14 -0.47
N LEU A 43 3.08 -0.62 0.10
CA LEU A 43 2.86 -0.64 1.55
C LEU A 43 2.84 -2.07 2.09
N SER A 44 2.17 -2.98 1.41
CA SER A 44 2.11 -4.38 1.85
C SER A 44 3.48 -5.04 1.80
N ARG A 45 4.29 -4.73 0.80
CA ARG A 45 5.66 -5.22 0.70
C ARG A 45 6.52 -4.67 1.84
N TRP A 46 6.46 -3.38 2.10
CA TRP A 46 7.19 -2.76 3.23
C TRP A 46 6.78 -3.38 4.56
N TYR A 47 5.50 -3.71 4.70
CA TYR A 47 5.00 -4.38 5.89
C TYR A 47 5.65 -5.76 6.06
N SER A 48 5.69 -6.56 4.99
CA SER A 48 6.35 -7.88 5.01
C SER A 48 7.84 -7.77 5.30
N GLU A 49 8.52 -6.81 4.68
CA GLU A 49 9.95 -6.59 4.87
C GLU A 49 10.26 -6.20 6.31
N SER A 50 9.46 -5.31 6.88
CA SER A 50 9.62 -4.90 8.28
C SER A 50 9.35 -6.05 9.24
N ALA A 51 8.34 -6.86 8.95
CA ALA A 51 8.07 -8.06 9.75
C ALA A 51 9.27 -9.01 9.72
N GLU A 52 9.83 -9.26 8.55
CA GLU A 52 11.02 -10.12 8.39
C GLU A 52 12.20 -9.56 9.18
N ASP A 53 12.45 -8.26 9.11
CA ASP A 53 13.51 -7.59 9.86
C ASP A 53 13.33 -7.76 11.38
N ASN A 54 12.11 -7.98 11.83
CA ASN A 54 11.76 -8.22 13.23
C ASN A 54 11.56 -9.71 13.56
N GLY A 55 12.02 -10.60 12.68
CA GLY A 55 11.97 -12.04 12.91
C GLY A 55 10.61 -12.69 12.72
N ILE A 56 9.69 -12.01 12.05
CA ILE A 56 8.33 -12.51 11.81
C ILE A 56 8.15 -12.72 10.32
N GLU A 57 7.76 -13.92 9.92
CA GLU A 57 7.49 -14.24 8.53
C GLU A 57 6.00 -14.03 8.23
N ILE A 58 5.72 -13.17 7.26
CA ILE A 58 4.37 -12.91 6.77
C ILE A 58 4.37 -13.13 5.26
N ASN A 59 3.46 -13.96 4.76
CA ASN A 59 3.38 -14.17 3.33
C ASN A 59 2.75 -12.95 2.63
N LYS A 60 2.92 -12.90 1.33
CA LYS A 60 2.49 -11.77 0.48
C LYS A 60 0.99 -11.51 0.57
N ASP A 61 0.18 -12.56 0.54
CA ASP A 61 -1.27 -12.44 0.56
C ASP A 61 -1.78 -11.91 1.90
N ASP A 62 -1.21 -12.38 3.00
CA ASP A 62 -1.57 -11.91 4.34
C ASP A 62 -1.19 -10.45 4.53
N ALA A 63 -0.01 -10.04 4.07
CA ALA A 63 0.41 -8.64 4.13
C ALA A 63 -0.53 -7.74 3.32
N ARG A 64 -0.93 -8.18 2.13
CA ARG A 64 -1.89 -7.44 1.31
C ARG A 64 -3.25 -7.32 1.99
N GLU A 65 -3.72 -8.38 2.62
CA GLU A 65 -5.00 -8.34 3.34
C GLU A 65 -5.00 -7.31 4.46
N ILE A 66 -3.88 -7.17 5.18
CA ILE A 66 -3.73 -6.15 6.22
C ILE A 66 -3.88 -4.74 5.63
N ILE A 67 -3.27 -4.48 4.50
CA ILE A 67 -3.31 -3.15 3.87
C ILE A 67 -4.66 -2.87 3.20
N TYR A 68 -5.19 -3.84 2.49
CA TYR A 68 -6.45 -3.67 1.75
C TYR A 68 -7.70 -3.78 2.63
N GLY A 69 -7.61 -4.45 3.78
CA GLY A 69 -8.76 -4.75 4.62
C GLY A 69 -9.63 -5.88 4.09
N MET A 70 -9.16 -6.57 3.07
CA MET A 70 -9.82 -7.72 2.44
C MET A 70 -8.78 -8.44 1.59
N PRO A 71 -9.04 -9.69 1.17
CA PRO A 71 -8.14 -10.38 0.24
C PRO A 71 -7.92 -9.55 -1.04
N HIS A 72 -6.68 -9.51 -1.51
CA HIS A 72 -6.30 -8.70 -2.67
C HIS A 72 -7.11 -9.06 -3.92
N SER A 73 -7.38 -10.35 -4.12
CA SER A 73 -8.20 -10.83 -5.24
C SER A 73 -9.62 -10.24 -5.19
N VAL A 74 -10.20 -10.13 -4.00
CA VAL A 74 -11.53 -9.56 -3.80
C VAL A 74 -11.52 -8.06 -4.11
N TRP A 75 -10.50 -7.35 -3.63
CA TRP A 75 -10.36 -5.92 -3.90
C TRP A 75 -10.23 -5.64 -5.40
N ARG A 76 -9.42 -6.42 -6.09
CA ARG A 76 -9.23 -6.31 -7.54
C ARG A 76 -10.55 -6.51 -8.28
N GLU A 77 -11.30 -7.54 -7.92
CA GLU A 77 -12.57 -7.84 -8.54
C GLU A 77 -13.60 -6.72 -8.32
N LYS A 78 -13.64 -6.17 -7.12
CA LYS A 78 -14.63 -5.14 -6.76
C LYS A 78 -14.28 -3.74 -7.24
N TYR A 79 -13.01 -3.36 -7.21
CA TYR A 79 -12.60 -1.96 -7.32
C TYR A 79 -11.59 -1.66 -8.42
N GLN A 80 -10.75 -2.64 -8.79
CA GLN A 80 -9.72 -2.37 -9.79
C GLN A 80 -10.34 -2.25 -11.18
N THR A 81 -10.03 -1.14 -11.85
CA THR A 81 -10.45 -0.89 -13.22
C THR A 81 -9.26 -1.00 -14.15
N GLU A 82 -9.53 -1.23 -15.43
CA GLU A 82 -8.48 -1.20 -16.45
C GLU A 82 -7.95 0.22 -16.58
N ALA A 83 -6.61 0.37 -16.60
CA ALA A 83 -5.98 1.68 -16.76
C ALA A 83 -6.28 2.23 -18.16
N ASN A 84 -6.62 3.54 -18.21
CA ASN A 84 -6.82 4.24 -19.49
C ASN A 84 -5.45 4.63 -20.08
N GLU A 85 -5.47 5.16 -21.32
CA GLU A 85 -4.24 5.52 -22.02
C GLU A 85 -3.43 6.60 -21.29
N ASP A 86 -4.10 7.59 -20.72
CA ASP A 86 -3.42 8.67 -19.98
C ASP A 86 -2.71 8.13 -18.75
N GLN A 87 -3.36 7.24 -17.99
CA GLN A 87 -2.76 6.58 -16.83
C GLN A 87 -1.54 5.74 -17.22
N LYS A 88 -1.66 4.97 -18.30
CA LYS A 88 -0.57 4.14 -18.81
C LYS A 88 0.61 4.97 -19.29
N ASN A 89 0.34 6.06 -20.00
CA ASN A 89 1.38 6.95 -20.52
C ASN A 89 2.14 7.65 -19.39
N GLU A 90 1.43 8.13 -18.39
CA GLU A 90 2.05 8.74 -17.22
C GLU A 90 2.92 7.73 -16.46
N PHE A 91 2.44 6.52 -16.30
CA PHE A 91 3.19 5.45 -15.63
C PHE A 91 4.49 5.10 -16.39
N LYS A 92 4.43 5.03 -17.73
CA LYS A 92 5.62 4.75 -18.56
C LYS A 92 6.69 5.83 -18.46
N ASN A 93 6.27 7.07 -18.27
CA ASN A 93 7.17 8.23 -18.22
C ASN A 93 7.82 8.43 -16.87
N LYS A 94 7.42 7.67 -15.86
CA LYS A 94 7.99 7.73 -14.51
C LYS A 94 9.06 6.69 -14.35
N GLU A 95 10.18 7.08 -13.71
CA GLU A 95 11.19 6.12 -13.35
C GLU A 95 10.66 5.21 -12.24
N PRO A 96 10.87 3.88 -12.36
CA PRO A 96 10.47 2.98 -11.30
C PRO A 96 11.31 3.27 -10.05
N GLU A 97 10.64 3.57 -8.95
CA GLU A 97 11.31 3.67 -7.66
C GLU A 97 11.59 2.29 -7.12
N THR A 98 12.79 2.12 -6.61
CA THR A 98 13.18 0.90 -5.90
C THR A 98 12.73 1.04 -4.44
N HIS A 99 11.70 0.36 -4.13
CA HIS A 99 11.20 0.33 -2.74
C HIS A 99 11.66 -0.94 -2.06
#